data_13e51562023c67d6c665c12caded0d14
#
_entry.id   13e51562023c67d6c665c12caded0d14
#
_cell.length_a   1.000
_cell.length_b   1.000
_cell.length_c   1.000
_cell.angle_alpha   90.00
_cell.angle_beta   90.00
_cell.angle_gamma   90.00
#
_symmetry.space_group_name_H-M   'P 1'
#
loop_
_entity.id
_entity.type
_entity.pdbx_description
1 polymer ?
#
loop_
_entity_poly.entity_id
_entity_poly.type
_entity_poly.pdbx_seq_one_letter_code
_entity_poly.pdbx_strand_id
1 'polypeptide(L)'
;MAGGCKMAVTKRRDRVFKGSTMASARNCLQDFASGFVLVLACSMALLFSGCSGSKAKQAQDRADNAYNLARGNPLTLRAFLEEMPKGAELHYHLSGGVYAETWIRDGAQDGLCVNVAALSFTDKHEPNCGDGNVPAKSIYANKDQIYDRLVDAFSMRAFVPMPSDDGHDQFFRTFNRFGGIDSRHMGEWLDEVASRAASQNEQYMELMVTPPFSHAQALAATVKKENGWNPDAGFGPIRDRLLATGLRDEIAVTKAFFDSAETGRQQIEHCGQANESPACHVEIRYIYQVLRAFPPEVVFAQTLLGFEYAQTDPRVVGINYVQPEDDPVAMDNYALGMRQIDYLHGVYPKLHISLHAGELAPGMVPPDGLRFHIRMALETGHAERIGHGVDVMYEDRPYDLLREMAANHVMVEINLTSNDVILGIAGYEHPFRTYRKYKVPVSLSTDDEGVSRIDLTHEYELAVETYALSYADVKQMVRTGITHTFLPGASLWRERDKFAHTVEECSGDAPGADNPSSSCANFLRSSEHAQQEWELERRFRLFESTVSVPVSPTAR
;
A
#
# COMPACT_ATOMS: atom_id res chain seq x y z
N MET A 1 9.06 -54.35 -31.92
CA MET A 1 9.99 -54.25 -33.05
C MET A 1 10.86 -53.02 -32.73
N ALA A 2 11.97 -53.21 -32.11
CA ALA A 2 13.25 -53.78 -32.53
C ALA A 2 14.01 -52.83 -33.49
N GLY A 3 15.14 -52.36 -33.03
CA GLY A 3 16.32 -51.98 -33.74
C GLY A 3 16.65 -50.50 -33.67
N GLY A 4 17.83 -50.03 -33.32
CA GLY A 4 19.10 -50.66 -33.02
C GLY A 4 20.22 -49.65 -33.11
N CYS A 5 21.10 -49.75 -32.20
CA CYS A 5 22.35 -49.05 -31.99
C CYS A 5 23.28 -49.00 -33.22
N LYS A 6 24.09 -47.95 -33.39
CA LYS A 6 25.48 -48.10 -33.86
C LYS A 6 26.38 -46.92 -33.44
N MET A 7 27.40 -47.29 -32.66
CA MET A 7 28.67 -46.57 -32.46
C MET A 7 29.50 -46.55 -33.75
N ALA A 8 30.33 -45.52 -33.92
CA ALA A 8 31.55 -45.62 -34.72
C ALA A 8 32.70 -44.83 -34.07
N VAL A 9 33.73 -45.59 -33.74
CA VAL A 9 35.09 -45.18 -33.31
C VAL A 9 35.98 -45.21 -34.53
N THR A 10 36.91 -44.27 -34.69
CA THR A 10 38.26 -44.40 -35.31
C THR A 10 38.88 -43.01 -35.45
N LYS A 11 40.13 -42.71 -35.34
CA LYS A 11 41.43 -43.35 -35.06
C LYS A 11 42.51 -42.27 -34.98
N ARG A 12 43.50 -42.45 -34.13
CA ARG A 12 44.77 -41.69 -34.03
C ARG A 12 45.50 -41.58 -35.36
N ARG A 13 46.31 -40.52 -35.50
CA ARG A 13 47.64 -40.59 -36.14
C ARG A 13 48.59 -39.56 -35.54
N ASP A 14 49.71 -40.10 -35.06
CA ASP A 14 50.94 -39.42 -34.63
C ASP A 14 51.72 -38.85 -35.81
N ARG A 15 52.51 -37.80 -35.56
CA ARG A 15 53.85 -37.53 -36.18
C ARG A 15 54.56 -36.44 -35.39
N VAL A 16 55.52 -36.76 -34.59
CA VAL A 16 56.96 -36.85 -34.72
C VAL A 16 57.69 -35.50 -34.99
N PHE A 17 58.44 -35.10 -33.97
CA PHE A 17 59.71 -34.38 -33.76
C PHE A 17 60.46 -33.68 -34.90
N LYS A 18 60.90 -32.43 -34.56
CA LYS A 18 62.33 -31.90 -34.59
C LYS A 18 62.21 -30.41 -34.20
N GLY A 19 62.88 -29.75 -33.25
CA GLY A 19 64.25 -29.87 -32.78
C GLY A 19 64.80 -28.45 -32.58
N SER A 20 65.46 -28.23 -31.42
CA SER A 20 66.46 -27.19 -31.09
C SER A 20 66.01 -25.72 -31.09
N THR A 21 66.35 -24.86 -30.16
CA THR A 21 67.59 -24.54 -29.45
C THR A 21 67.34 -23.61 -28.25
N MET A 22 68.23 -23.63 -27.28
CA MET A 22 68.35 -22.78 -26.09
C MET A 22 68.26 -21.28 -26.36
N ALA A 23 67.45 -20.55 -25.60
CA ALA A 23 67.74 -19.15 -25.22
C ALA A 23 67.03 -18.79 -23.92
N SER A 24 67.85 -18.47 -22.93
CA SER A 24 67.68 -17.47 -21.87
C SER A 24 66.68 -17.74 -20.72
N ALA A 25 67.23 -18.30 -19.64
CA ALA A 25 66.70 -18.31 -18.28
C ALA A 25 66.76 -16.92 -17.63
N ARG A 26 65.95 -15.94 -18.06
CA ARG A 26 65.84 -14.61 -17.38
C ARG A 26 64.43 -14.09 -17.19
N ASN A 27 63.40 -14.70 -17.72
CA ASN A 27 62.00 -14.20 -17.62
C ASN A 27 61.12 -15.02 -16.63
N CYS A 28 61.66 -16.05 -15.97
CA CYS A 28 60.85 -16.91 -15.08
C CYS A 28 60.66 -16.37 -13.65
N LEU A 29 61.38 -15.31 -13.26
CA LEU A 29 61.28 -14.72 -11.90
C LEU A 29 60.31 -13.54 -11.80
N GLN A 30 59.94 -12.91 -12.92
CA GLN A 30 58.93 -11.83 -12.91
C GLN A 30 57.48 -12.34 -12.98
N ASP A 31 57.23 -13.48 -13.65
CA ASP A 31 55.87 -14.06 -13.74
C ASP A 31 55.44 -14.74 -12.43
N PHE A 32 56.40 -15.26 -11.63
CA PHE A 32 56.10 -15.82 -10.30
C PHE A 32 55.70 -14.76 -9.26
N ALA A 33 56.27 -13.55 -9.34
CA ALA A 33 55.90 -12.46 -8.42
C ALA A 33 54.50 -11.88 -8.73
N SER A 34 54.13 -11.77 -10.02
CA SER A 34 52.82 -11.28 -10.43
C SER A 34 51.70 -12.27 -10.15
N GLY A 35 51.93 -13.58 -10.31
CA GLY A 35 50.98 -14.64 -9.98
C GLY A 35 50.70 -14.75 -8.48
N PHE A 36 51.74 -14.56 -7.63
CA PHE A 36 51.57 -14.60 -6.17
C PHE A 36 50.82 -13.41 -5.59
N VAL A 37 50.98 -12.20 -6.15
CA VAL A 37 50.24 -11.02 -5.77
C VAL A 37 48.76 -11.11 -6.19
N LEU A 38 48.48 -11.67 -7.40
CA LEU A 38 47.10 -11.89 -7.83
C LEU A 38 46.37 -12.96 -6.99
N VAL A 39 47.05 -14.06 -6.63
CA VAL A 39 46.47 -15.10 -5.76
C VAL A 39 46.25 -14.61 -4.34
N LEU A 40 47.15 -13.74 -3.79
CA LEU A 40 46.94 -13.12 -2.48
C LEU A 40 45.80 -12.11 -2.50
N ALA A 41 45.68 -11.32 -3.57
CA ALA A 41 44.59 -10.34 -3.73
C ALA A 41 43.23 -11.05 -3.89
N CYS A 42 43.15 -12.12 -4.69
CA CYS A 42 41.94 -12.95 -4.79
C CYS A 42 41.60 -13.66 -3.48
N SER A 43 42.60 -14.14 -2.75
CA SER A 43 42.41 -14.81 -1.43
C SER A 43 41.96 -13.80 -0.35
N MET A 44 42.47 -12.56 -0.36
CA MET A 44 41.95 -11.52 0.54
C MET A 44 40.53 -11.08 0.17
N ALA A 45 40.20 -10.94 -1.11
CA ALA A 45 38.84 -10.61 -1.54
C ALA A 45 37.82 -11.70 -1.12
N LEU A 46 38.19 -12.97 -1.24
CA LEU A 46 37.36 -14.10 -0.78
C LEU A 46 37.20 -14.15 0.75
N LEU A 47 38.23 -13.76 1.51
CA LEU A 47 38.14 -13.69 2.97
C LEU A 47 37.27 -12.54 3.46
N PHE A 48 37.28 -11.39 2.79
CA PHE A 48 36.41 -10.26 3.13
C PHE A 48 34.95 -10.50 2.74
N SER A 49 34.68 -11.14 1.61
CA SER A 49 33.33 -11.55 1.22
C SER A 49 32.74 -12.61 2.17
N GLY A 50 33.53 -13.56 2.63
CA GLY A 50 33.11 -14.57 3.58
C GLY A 50 32.76 -14.02 4.97
N CYS A 51 33.46 -12.97 5.45
CA CYS A 51 33.18 -12.33 6.74
C CYS A 51 31.89 -11.48 6.71
N SER A 52 31.58 -10.85 5.60
CA SER A 52 30.36 -10.04 5.46
C SER A 52 29.10 -10.90 5.42
N GLY A 53 29.10 -11.97 4.63
CA GLY A 53 27.97 -12.91 4.56
C GLY A 53 27.70 -13.64 5.88
N SER A 54 28.76 -13.94 6.65
CA SER A 54 28.66 -14.54 7.98
C SER A 54 27.97 -13.60 8.99
N LYS A 55 28.28 -12.31 8.98
CA LYS A 55 27.67 -11.32 9.88
C LYS A 55 26.19 -11.08 9.55
N ALA A 56 25.82 -10.96 8.28
CA ALA A 56 24.43 -10.78 7.86
C ALA A 56 23.58 -11.99 8.25
N LYS A 57 24.08 -13.20 8.03
CA LYS A 57 23.39 -14.42 8.48
C LYS A 57 23.23 -14.47 10.00
N GLN A 58 24.25 -14.10 10.76
CA GLN A 58 24.18 -14.08 12.22
C GLN A 58 23.17 -13.04 12.73
N ALA A 59 23.03 -11.91 12.05
CA ALA A 59 22.02 -10.89 12.38
C ALA A 59 20.61 -11.42 12.10
N GLN A 60 20.39 -12.04 10.96
CA GLN A 60 19.10 -12.68 10.63
C GLN A 60 18.75 -13.80 11.62
N ASP A 61 19.69 -14.71 11.92
CA ASP A 61 19.50 -15.79 12.91
C ASP A 61 19.11 -15.21 14.30
N ARG A 62 19.66 -14.04 14.67
CA ARG A 62 19.28 -13.32 15.90
C ARG A 62 17.83 -12.85 15.85
N ALA A 63 17.41 -12.20 14.76
CA ALA A 63 16.04 -11.74 14.60
C ALA A 63 15.05 -12.92 14.57
N ASP A 64 15.35 -13.99 13.88
CA ASP A 64 14.53 -15.22 13.88
C ASP A 64 14.37 -15.79 15.31
N ASN A 65 15.46 -15.83 16.08
CA ASN A 65 15.40 -16.30 17.47
C ASN A 65 14.58 -15.34 18.36
N ALA A 66 14.79 -14.03 18.24
CA ALA A 66 14.03 -13.05 18.99
C ALA A 66 12.53 -13.13 18.67
N TYR A 67 12.19 -13.23 17.38
CA TYR A 67 10.81 -13.40 16.91
C TYR A 67 10.16 -14.68 17.45
N ASN A 68 10.86 -15.82 17.37
CA ASN A 68 10.33 -17.10 17.85
C ASN A 68 10.08 -17.11 19.37
N LEU A 69 10.85 -16.35 20.14
CA LEU A 69 10.59 -16.15 21.57
C LEU A 69 9.44 -15.14 21.79
N ALA A 70 9.42 -14.06 21.02
CA ALA A 70 8.40 -13.01 21.14
C ALA A 70 7.00 -13.53 20.83
N ARG A 71 6.82 -14.33 19.78
CA ARG A 71 5.51 -14.87 19.38
C ARG A 71 4.86 -15.85 20.37
N GLY A 72 5.56 -16.21 21.42
CA GLY A 72 5.00 -17.02 22.51
C GLY A 72 4.03 -16.26 23.44
N ASN A 73 3.98 -14.93 23.33
CA ASN A 73 3.09 -14.08 24.12
C ASN A 73 2.72 -12.83 23.28
N PRO A 74 1.43 -12.46 23.19
CA PRO A 74 0.97 -11.30 22.39
C PRO A 74 1.71 -10.00 22.72
N LEU A 75 1.94 -9.69 23.98
CA LEU A 75 2.61 -8.45 24.40
C LEU A 75 4.09 -8.38 23.94
N THR A 76 4.79 -9.52 23.98
CA THR A 76 6.18 -9.58 23.48
C THR A 76 6.22 -9.61 21.97
N LEU A 77 5.23 -10.20 21.30
CA LEU A 77 5.09 -10.16 19.85
C LEU A 77 4.85 -8.72 19.39
N ARG A 78 3.90 -8.01 20.03
CA ARG A 78 3.66 -6.61 19.71
C ARG A 78 4.92 -5.76 19.84
N ALA A 79 5.64 -5.87 20.96
CA ALA A 79 6.88 -5.12 21.17
C ALA A 79 7.94 -5.41 20.10
N PHE A 80 8.05 -6.67 19.62
CA PHE A 80 8.95 -7.03 18.53
C PHE A 80 8.50 -6.41 17.19
N LEU A 81 7.19 -6.52 16.89
CA LEU A 81 6.62 -6.01 15.64
C LEU A 81 6.63 -4.48 15.58
N GLU A 82 6.48 -3.79 16.71
CA GLU A 82 6.53 -2.34 16.80
C GLU A 82 7.91 -1.79 16.40
N GLU A 83 9.00 -2.46 16.81
CA GLU A 83 10.37 -2.11 16.42
C GLU A 83 10.73 -2.56 14.99
N MET A 84 10.01 -3.53 14.42
CA MET A 84 10.31 -4.08 13.10
C MET A 84 9.95 -3.08 11.98
N PRO A 85 10.81 -2.88 10.97
CA PRO A 85 10.45 -2.10 9.78
C PRO A 85 9.22 -2.67 9.07
N LYS A 86 8.25 -1.81 8.74
CA LYS A 86 7.00 -2.22 8.06
C LYS A 86 6.91 -1.76 6.61
N GLY A 87 7.86 -0.94 6.17
CA GLY A 87 7.96 -0.53 4.77
C GLY A 87 6.86 0.42 4.35
N ALA A 88 5.83 -0.07 3.69
CA ALA A 88 4.77 0.72 3.10
C ALA A 88 3.39 0.37 3.64
N GLU A 89 2.54 1.40 3.76
CA GLU A 89 1.09 1.32 3.89
C GLU A 89 0.47 1.73 2.54
N LEU A 90 -0.25 0.83 1.87
CA LEU A 90 -0.70 1.03 0.48
C LEU A 90 -2.21 1.09 0.30
N HIS A 91 -2.97 0.71 1.33
CA HIS A 91 -4.42 0.78 1.35
C HIS A 91 -4.89 1.53 2.60
N TYR A 92 -4.99 2.85 2.48
CA TYR A 92 -5.21 3.74 3.60
C TYR A 92 -6.05 4.93 3.19
N HIS A 93 -7.24 5.09 3.78
CA HIS A 93 -8.11 6.23 3.56
C HIS A 93 -7.78 7.34 4.55
N LEU A 94 -7.35 8.51 4.08
CA LEU A 94 -7.01 9.61 4.99
C LEU A 94 -8.18 9.99 5.92
N SER A 95 -9.40 10.05 5.40
CA SER A 95 -10.58 10.40 6.20
C SER A 95 -10.92 9.36 7.27
N GLY A 96 -10.71 8.08 6.98
CA GLY A 96 -10.93 7.02 7.97
C GLY A 96 -9.73 6.74 8.86
N GLY A 97 -8.55 7.24 8.46
CA GLY A 97 -7.32 7.14 9.24
C GLY A 97 -7.25 8.08 10.44
N VAL A 98 -8.00 9.19 10.42
CA VAL A 98 -8.03 10.18 11.50
C VAL A 98 -8.90 9.70 12.66
N TYR A 99 -8.41 9.85 13.89
CA TYR A 99 -9.16 9.42 15.08
C TYR A 99 -10.39 10.31 15.36
N ALA A 100 -11.42 9.70 15.94
CA ALA A 100 -12.66 10.36 16.35
C ALA A 100 -12.43 11.60 17.22
N GLU A 101 -11.44 11.57 18.10
CA GLU A 101 -11.05 12.66 18.98
C GLU A 101 -10.58 13.90 18.21
N THR A 102 -9.88 13.70 17.10
CA THR A 102 -9.45 14.75 16.18
C THR A 102 -10.65 15.33 15.43
N TRP A 103 -11.53 14.50 14.90
CA TRP A 103 -12.77 14.96 14.28
C TRP A 103 -13.61 15.84 15.22
N ILE A 104 -13.74 15.45 16.51
CA ILE A 104 -14.49 16.25 17.50
C ILE A 104 -13.77 17.58 17.80
N ARG A 105 -12.43 17.58 17.88
CA ARG A 105 -11.62 18.77 18.05
C ARG A 105 -11.83 19.75 16.89
N ASP A 106 -11.73 19.27 15.67
CA ASP A 106 -11.79 20.08 14.46
C ASP A 106 -13.19 20.63 14.22
N GLY A 107 -14.24 19.81 14.44
CA GLY A 107 -15.62 20.30 14.44
C GLY A 107 -15.88 21.37 15.51
N ALA A 108 -15.22 21.29 16.66
CA ALA A 108 -15.27 22.34 17.68
C ALA A 108 -14.54 23.63 17.24
N GLN A 109 -13.43 23.51 16.52
CA GLN A 109 -12.70 24.66 15.97
C GLN A 109 -13.45 25.33 14.83
N ASP A 110 -14.18 24.57 14.03
CA ASP A 110 -15.05 25.07 12.95
C ASP A 110 -16.37 25.64 13.47
N GLY A 111 -16.64 25.50 14.76
CA GLY A 111 -17.88 25.97 15.38
C GLY A 111 -19.09 25.15 14.95
N LEU A 112 -18.93 23.89 14.56
CA LEU A 112 -20.03 23.01 14.17
C LEU A 112 -20.97 22.71 15.34
N CYS A 113 -22.22 22.42 15.02
CA CYS A 113 -23.20 21.94 15.97
C CYS A 113 -23.34 20.41 15.85
N VAL A 114 -23.54 19.75 16.99
CA VAL A 114 -23.76 18.31 17.08
C VAL A 114 -25.24 18.02 17.34
N ASN A 115 -25.85 17.19 16.52
CA ASN A 115 -27.13 16.57 16.83
C ASN A 115 -26.95 15.47 17.87
N VAL A 116 -27.47 15.68 19.09
CA VAL A 116 -27.24 14.76 20.21
C VAL A 116 -27.99 13.43 20.05
N ALA A 117 -29.09 13.40 19.30
CA ALA A 117 -29.85 12.18 19.06
C ALA A 117 -29.20 11.31 17.97
N ALA A 118 -28.74 11.94 16.88
CA ALA A 118 -28.05 11.25 15.78
C ALA A 118 -26.57 10.97 16.07
N LEU A 119 -25.97 11.66 17.03
CA LEU A 119 -24.53 11.67 17.29
C LEU A 119 -23.72 11.98 16.03
N SER A 120 -24.05 13.11 15.39
CA SER A 120 -23.42 13.56 14.16
C SER A 120 -23.25 15.07 14.17
N PHE A 121 -22.27 15.58 13.41
CA PHE A 121 -22.25 16.98 13.06
C PHE A 121 -23.45 17.35 12.19
N THR A 122 -23.75 18.64 12.14
CA THR A 122 -24.81 19.22 11.32
C THR A 122 -24.22 20.35 10.47
N ASP A 123 -24.97 20.80 9.48
CA ASP A 123 -24.66 21.97 8.65
C ASP A 123 -24.80 23.31 9.38
N LYS A 124 -25.15 23.29 10.69
CA LYS A 124 -25.32 24.46 11.52
C LYS A 124 -24.05 24.81 12.28
N HIS A 125 -23.86 26.10 12.50
CA HIS A 125 -22.72 26.66 13.24
C HIS A 125 -23.17 27.50 14.42
N GLU A 126 -22.28 27.59 15.44
CA GLU A 126 -22.44 28.47 16.57
C GLU A 126 -22.68 29.93 16.12
N PRO A 127 -23.51 30.73 16.84
CA PRO A 127 -24.29 30.36 18.03
C PRO A 127 -25.66 29.74 17.72
N ASN A 128 -26.02 29.50 16.46
CA ASN A 128 -27.36 29.15 16.00
C ASN A 128 -27.54 27.63 15.78
N CYS A 129 -27.25 26.82 16.78
CA CYS A 129 -27.39 25.35 16.66
C CYS A 129 -28.84 24.86 16.52
N GLY A 130 -29.81 25.61 17.07
CA GLY A 130 -31.22 25.20 17.11
C GLY A 130 -31.52 24.10 18.11
N ASP A 131 -32.81 23.75 18.24
CA ASP A 131 -33.28 22.78 19.22
C ASP A 131 -32.69 21.38 18.97
N GLY A 132 -32.34 20.70 20.04
CA GLY A 132 -31.79 19.33 19.98
C GLY A 132 -30.33 19.23 19.56
N ASN A 133 -29.68 20.36 19.27
CA ASN A 133 -28.26 20.39 18.92
C ASN A 133 -27.45 21.14 19.98
N VAL A 134 -26.18 20.77 20.12
CA VAL A 134 -25.24 21.36 21.08
C VAL A 134 -23.97 21.78 20.33
N PRO A 135 -23.37 22.95 20.67
CA PRO A 135 -22.09 23.36 20.09
C PRO A 135 -21.01 22.29 20.33
N ALA A 136 -20.31 21.87 19.28
CA ALA A 136 -19.19 20.92 19.38
C ALA A 136 -18.10 21.43 20.32
N LYS A 137 -17.86 22.75 20.34
CA LYS A 137 -16.90 23.41 21.25
C LYS A 137 -17.20 23.15 22.73
N SER A 138 -18.48 23.15 23.12
CA SER A 138 -18.85 22.88 24.51
C SER A 138 -18.65 21.42 24.89
N ILE A 139 -18.93 20.49 23.94
CA ILE A 139 -18.69 19.06 24.12
C ILE A 139 -17.18 18.77 24.26
N TYR A 140 -16.38 19.33 23.33
CA TYR A 140 -14.93 19.17 23.35
C TYR A 140 -14.29 19.74 24.63
N ALA A 141 -14.75 20.90 25.11
CA ALA A 141 -14.22 21.53 26.31
C ALA A 141 -14.55 20.75 27.58
N ASN A 142 -15.76 20.19 27.68
CA ASN A 142 -16.23 19.51 28.89
C ASN A 142 -15.85 18.04 28.94
N LYS A 143 -15.66 17.39 27.79
CA LYS A 143 -15.38 15.95 27.65
C LYS A 143 -16.34 15.10 28.50
N ASP A 144 -17.63 15.40 28.39
CA ASP A 144 -18.71 14.75 29.10
C ASP A 144 -19.19 13.45 28.42
N GLN A 145 -20.28 12.87 28.87
CA GLN A 145 -20.86 11.66 28.29
C GLN A 145 -21.20 11.80 26.79
N ILE A 146 -21.49 13.00 26.30
CA ILE A 146 -21.76 13.21 24.87
C ILE A 146 -20.46 13.06 24.08
N TYR A 147 -19.33 13.55 24.62
CA TYR A 147 -18.01 13.36 24.01
C TYR A 147 -17.68 11.88 23.82
N ASP A 148 -17.82 11.07 24.89
CA ASP A 148 -17.58 9.63 24.80
C ASP A 148 -18.48 8.93 23.78
N ARG A 149 -19.77 9.31 23.77
CA ARG A 149 -20.74 8.78 22.79
C ARG A 149 -20.40 9.19 21.35
N LEU A 150 -19.82 10.38 21.14
CA LEU A 150 -19.35 10.79 19.82
C LEU A 150 -18.13 9.97 19.38
N VAL A 151 -17.17 9.72 20.29
CA VAL A 151 -16.04 8.84 19.97
C VAL A 151 -16.52 7.45 19.56
N ASP A 152 -17.52 6.89 20.26
CA ASP A 152 -18.12 5.59 19.90
C ASP A 152 -18.86 5.68 18.54
N ALA A 153 -19.56 6.79 18.29
CA ALA A 153 -20.32 6.98 17.06
C ALA A 153 -19.45 7.23 15.82
N PHE A 154 -18.27 7.82 16.00
CA PHE A 154 -17.31 8.16 14.95
C PHE A 154 -16.26 7.08 14.72
N SER A 155 -16.36 5.94 15.41
CA SER A 155 -15.44 4.83 15.30
C SER A 155 -16.11 3.50 15.65
N MET A 156 -15.35 2.42 15.56
CA MET A 156 -15.76 1.08 15.99
C MET A 156 -15.51 0.84 17.48
N ARG A 157 -15.15 1.87 18.26
CA ARG A 157 -14.94 1.74 19.69
C ARG A 157 -16.20 1.21 20.40
N ALA A 158 -16.04 0.13 21.14
CA ALA A 158 -17.11 -0.50 21.92
C ALA A 158 -18.33 -0.97 21.09
N PHE A 159 -18.23 -1.05 19.78
CA PHE A 159 -19.30 -1.57 18.94
C PHE A 159 -19.51 -3.07 19.19
N VAL A 160 -20.75 -3.46 19.35
CA VAL A 160 -21.18 -4.86 19.48
C VAL A 160 -22.26 -5.11 18.44
N PRO A 161 -22.02 -5.99 17.46
CA PRO A 161 -23.01 -6.30 16.44
C PRO A 161 -24.35 -6.78 17.02
N MET A 162 -25.44 -6.29 16.45
CA MET A 162 -26.81 -6.71 16.78
C MET A 162 -27.58 -7.06 15.49
N PRO A 163 -28.65 -7.86 15.54
CA PRO A 163 -29.40 -8.23 14.34
C PRO A 163 -29.95 -7.06 13.51
N SER A 164 -30.04 -5.88 14.10
CA SER A 164 -30.56 -4.65 13.46
C SER A 164 -29.48 -3.58 13.19
N ASP A 165 -28.22 -3.85 13.53
CA ASP A 165 -27.11 -2.92 13.41
C ASP A 165 -25.80 -3.71 13.44
N ASP A 166 -25.28 -4.06 12.29
CA ASP A 166 -24.07 -4.85 12.15
C ASP A 166 -22.81 -3.98 11.98
N GLY A 167 -21.66 -4.65 11.80
CA GLY A 167 -20.37 -3.97 11.66
C GLY A 167 -20.31 -3.11 10.39
N HIS A 168 -20.85 -3.60 9.29
CA HIS A 168 -20.95 -2.88 8.03
C HIS A 168 -21.71 -1.55 8.20
N ASP A 169 -22.91 -1.61 8.75
CA ASP A 169 -23.75 -0.43 8.93
C ASP A 169 -23.11 0.60 9.86
N GLN A 170 -22.54 0.18 10.98
CA GLN A 170 -21.85 1.09 11.89
C GLN A 170 -20.62 1.71 11.25
N PHE A 171 -19.79 0.91 10.57
CA PHE A 171 -18.56 1.38 9.95
C PHE A 171 -18.84 2.49 8.93
N PHE A 172 -19.64 2.22 7.92
CA PHE A 172 -19.94 3.20 6.88
C PHE A 172 -20.76 4.41 7.37
N ARG A 173 -21.53 4.24 8.43
CA ARG A 173 -22.27 5.34 9.07
C ARG A 173 -21.35 6.36 9.73
N THR A 174 -20.14 5.99 10.16
CA THR A 174 -19.19 6.91 10.80
C THR A 174 -18.86 8.09 9.90
N PHE A 175 -18.64 7.87 8.61
CA PHE A 175 -18.28 8.89 7.62
C PHE A 175 -19.35 9.97 7.46
N ASN A 176 -20.62 9.59 7.53
CA ASN A 176 -21.74 10.54 7.51
C ASN A 176 -21.84 11.36 8.80
N ARG A 177 -21.35 10.83 9.93
CA ARG A 177 -21.47 11.46 11.24
C ARG A 177 -20.42 12.53 11.49
N PHE A 178 -19.21 12.35 11.02
CA PHE A 178 -18.15 13.36 11.16
C PHE A 178 -17.95 14.23 9.90
N GLY A 179 -18.82 14.13 8.91
CA GLY A 179 -18.78 14.98 7.73
C GLY A 179 -19.03 16.46 8.04
N GLY A 180 -18.63 17.33 7.11
CA GLY A 180 -18.87 18.79 7.19
C GLY A 180 -17.74 19.60 7.84
N ILE A 181 -16.65 18.96 8.25
CA ILE A 181 -15.44 19.64 8.76
C ILE A 181 -14.67 20.27 7.60
N ASP A 182 -14.12 21.46 7.85
CA ASP A 182 -13.38 22.23 6.85
C ASP A 182 -12.07 21.53 6.44
N SER A 183 -11.82 21.44 5.15
CA SER A 183 -10.60 20.85 4.60
C SER A 183 -9.30 21.60 4.96
N ARG A 184 -9.38 22.79 5.59
CA ARG A 184 -8.21 23.50 6.12
C ARG A 184 -7.41 22.68 7.15
N HIS A 185 -8.07 21.72 7.82
CA HIS A 185 -7.44 20.80 8.78
C HIS A 185 -6.65 19.68 8.13
N MET A 186 -6.69 19.54 6.81
CA MET A 186 -6.05 18.42 6.14
C MET A 186 -4.54 18.29 6.42
N GLY A 187 -3.83 19.40 6.65
CA GLY A 187 -2.44 19.37 7.08
C GLY A 187 -2.24 18.74 8.46
N GLU A 188 -3.18 18.94 9.39
CA GLU A 188 -3.20 18.32 10.72
C GLU A 188 -3.52 16.81 10.61
N TRP A 189 -4.41 16.41 9.69
CA TRP A 189 -4.73 15.01 9.45
C TRP A 189 -3.55 14.26 8.84
N LEU A 190 -2.84 14.88 7.90
CA LEU A 190 -1.61 14.32 7.33
C LEU A 190 -0.52 14.16 8.39
N ASP A 191 -0.31 15.15 9.28
CA ASP A 191 0.62 15.03 10.40
C ASP A 191 0.24 13.90 11.35
N GLU A 192 -1.04 13.74 11.69
CA GLU A 192 -1.53 12.69 12.57
C GLU A 192 -1.17 11.30 12.02
N VAL A 193 -1.50 11.05 10.75
CA VAL A 193 -1.25 9.72 10.14
C VAL A 193 0.23 9.48 9.89
N ALA A 194 0.99 10.49 9.42
CA ALA A 194 2.42 10.39 9.21
C ALA A 194 3.20 10.18 10.52
N SER A 195 2.81 10.88 11.60
CA SER A 195 3.40 10.70 12.93
C SER A 195 3.17 9.29 13.47
N ARG A 196 1.99 8.73 13.24
CA ARG A 196 1.64 7.35 13.62
C ARG A 196 2.44 6.34 12.80
N ALA A 197 2.53 6.51 11.49
CA ALA A 197 3.34 5.69 10.60
C ALA A 197 4.83 5.70 11.00
N ALA A 198 5.38 6.90 11.27
CA ALA A 198 6.77 7.02 11.74
C ALA A 198 7.02 6.26 13.05
N SER A 199 6.06 6.32 14.01
CA SER A 199 6.16 5.61 15.28
C SER A 199 6.14 4.09 15.15
N GLN A 200 5.60 3.58 14.05
CA GLN A 200 5.49 2.16 13.71
C GLN A 200 6.58 1.66 12.75
N ASN A 201 7.59 2.49 12.46
CA ASN A 201 8.66 2.17 11.50
C ASN A 201 8.18 1.93 10.06
N GLU A 202 7.13 2.60 9.64
CA GLU A 202 6.79 2.77 8.23
C GLU A 202 7.68 3.85 7.61
N GLN A 203 7.90 3.77 6.31
CA GLN A 203 8.73 4.74 5.59
C GLN A 203 8.02 5.37 4.41
N TYR A 204 6.87 4.82 4.01
CA TYR A 204 6.14 5.23 2.82
C TYR A 204 4.65 4.96 2.96
N MET A 205 3.81 5.87 2.48
CA MET A 205 2.35 5.73 2.45
C MET A 205 1.79 6.14 1.10
N GLU A 206 0.78 5.40 0.61
CA GLU A 206 -0.09 5.81 -0.48
C GLU A 206 -1.48 6.09 0.06
N LEU A 207 -1.77 7.37 0.30
CA LEU A 207 -3.02 7.80 0.93
C LEU A 207 -4.12 7.99 -0.10
N MET A 208 -5.25 7.31 0.08
CA MET A 208 -6.48 7.56 -0.67
C MET A 208 -7.15 8.83 -0.19
N VAL A 209 -7.34 9.78 -1.10
CA VAL A 209 -7.93 11.10 -0.81
C VAL A 209 -8.94 11.46 -1.89
N THR A 210 -10.14 11.90 -1.48
CA THR A 210 -11.13 12.52 -2.37
C THR A 210 -10.97 14.04 -2.36
N PRO A 211 -10.40 14.66 -3.39
CA PRO A 211 -10.38 16.11 -3.51
C PRO A 211 -11.80 16.67 -3.71
N PRO A 212 -12.02 17.97 -3.51
CA PRO A 212 -13.29 18.60 -3.84
C PRO A 212 -13.68 18.35 -5.29
N PHE A 213 -14.92 17.89 -5.54
CA PHE A 213 -15.42 17.56 -6.89
C PHE A 213 -16.84 18.09 -7.19
N SER A 214 -17.34 19.01 -6.37
CA SER A 214 -18.72 19.55 -6.52
C SER A 214 -18.96 20.23 -7.88
N HIS A 215 -17.95 20.89 -8.44
CA HIS A 215 -18.03 21.47 -9.78
C HIS A 215 -18.02 20.38 -10.86
N ALA A 216 -17.15 19.38 -10.76
CA ALA A 216 -17.16 18.25 -11.68
C ALA A 216 -18.54 17.53 -11.68
N GLN A 217 -19.17 17.39 -10.51
CA GLN A 217 -20.52 16.85 -10.37
C GLN A 217 -21.56 17.73 -11.08
N ALA A 218 -21.47 19.06 -10.93
CA ALA A 218 -22.39 20.00 -11.60
C ALA A 218 -22.22 19.97 -13.13
N LEU A 219 -20.98 19.86 -13.63
CA LEU A 219 -20.70 19.69 -15.06
C LEU A 219 -21.27 18.39 -15.60
N ALA A 220 -21.09 17.26 -14.89
CA ALA A 220 -21.65 15.97 -15.27
C ALA A 220 -23.18 16.01 -15.37
N ALA A 221 -23.84 16.60 -14.39
CA ALA A 221 -25.29 16.80 -14.39
C ALA A 221 -25.75 17.65 -15.59
N THR A 222 -24.99 18.68 -15.95
CA THR A 222 -25.27 19.53 -17.11
C THR A 222 -25.14 18.74 -18.41
N VAL A 223 -24.04 18.00 -18.58
CA VAL A 223 -23.81 17.14 -19.75
C VAL A 223 -24.93 16.12 -19.91
N LYS A 224 -25.38 15.49 -18.83
CA LYS A 224 -26.52 14.55 -18.84
C LYS A 224 -27.83 15.23 -19.26
N LYS A 225 -28.14 16.40 -18.66
CA LYS A 225 -29.36 17.16 -18.96
C LYS A 225 -29.48 17.57 -20.43
N GLU A 226 -28.33 17.82 -21.06
CA GLU A 226 -28.26 18.19 -22.48
C GLU A 226 -28.14 16.97 -23.42
N ASN A 227 -28.52 15.78 -22.95
CA ASN A 227 -28.42 14.50 -23.67
C ASN A 227 -26.97 14.15 -24.14
N GLY A 228 -25.96 14.69 -23.45
CA GLY A 228 -24.56 14.42 -23.73
C GLY A 228 -24.03 13.15 -23.08
N TRP A 229 -24.78 12.53 -22.18
CA TRP A 229 -24.43 11.26 -21.55
C TRP A 229 -24.97 10.08 -22.36
N ASN A 230 -24.10 9.44 -23.15
CA ASN A 230 -24.41 8.26 -23.93
C ASN A 230 -23.19 7.32 -23.98
N PRO A 231 -22.96 6.50 -22.92
CA PRO A 231 -21.82 5.61 -22.82
C PRO A 231 -21.81 4.49 -23.89
N ASP A 232 -22.97 4.16 -24.48
CA ASP A 232 -23.07 3.15 -25.55
C ASP A 232 -22.52 3.67 -26.89
N ALA A 233 -22.49 4.99 -27.07
CA ALA A 233 -21.81 5.62 -28.21
C ALA A 233 -20.29 5.83 -27.95
N GLY A 234 -19.81 5.44 -26.78
CA GLY A 234 -18.42 5.58 -26.33
C GLY A 234 -18.19 6.82 -25.45
N PHE A 235 -17.09 6.78 -24.69
CA PHE A 235 -16.75 7.82 -23.70
C PHE A 235 -16.04 9.05 -24.32
N GLY A 236 -15.46 8.94 -25.51
CA GLY A 236 -14.73 10.04 -26.17
C GLY A 236 -15.54 11.34 -26.26
N PRO A 237 -16.75 11.34 -26.85
CA PRO A 237 -17.59 12.54 -26.91
C PRO A 237 -17.98 13.10 -25.53
N ILE A 238 -18.17 12.24 -24.51
CA ILE A 238 -18.49 12.67 -23.15
C ILE A 238 -17.29 13.36 -22.52
N ARG A 239 -16.08 12.75 -22.63
CA ARG A 239 -14.82 13.34 -22.17
C ARG A 239 -14.61 14.71 -22.80
N ASP A 240 -14.67 14.80 -24.13
CA ASP A 240 -14.40 16.03 -24.86
C ASP A 240 -15.37 17.13 -24.45
N ARG A 241 -16.63 16.78 -24.18
CA ARG A 241 -17.63 17.74 -23.73
C ARG A 241 -17.36 18.22 -22.29
N LEU A 242 -17.03 17.33 -21.35
CA LEU A 242 -16.67 17.70 -19.98
C LEU A 242 -15.44 18.62 -19.96
N LEU A 243 -14.42 18.31 -20.77
CA LEU A 243 -13.23 19.15 -20.87
C LEU A 243 -13.55 20.52 -21.49
N ALA A 244 -14.40 20.56 -22.52
CA ALA A 244 -14.82 21.81 -23.18
C ALA A 244 -15.71 22.69 -22.27
N THR A 245 -16.39 22.11 -21.28
CA THR A 245 -17.25 22.85 -20.33
C THR A 245 -16.52 23.30 -19.07
N GLY A 246 -15.20 23.06 -18.96
CA GLY A 246 -14.38 23.62 -17.89
C GLY A 246 -13.91 22.63 -16.83
N LEU A 247 -14.01 21.30 -17.04
CA LEU A 247 -13.53 20.32 -16.06
C LEU A 247 -12.04 20.51 -15.69
N ARG A 248 -11.22 20.98 -16.64
CA ARG A 248 -9.79 21.28 -16.39
C ARG A 248 -9.56 22.44 -15.43
N ASP A 249 -10.54 23.31 -15.21
CA ASP A 249 -10.42 24.43 -14.26
C ASP A 249 -10.33 23.91 -12.81
N GLU A 250 -10.87 22.69 -12.57
CA GLU A 250 -10.75 22.00 -11.29
C GLU A 250 -9.32 21.54 -10.96
N ILE A 251 -8.44 21.40 -11.94
CA ILE A 251 -7.03 21.01 -11.71
C ILE A 251 -6.33 22.00 -10.77
N ALA A 252 -6.57 23.29 -10.96
CA ALA A 252 -5.99 24.32 -10.10
C ALA A 252 -6.56 24.28 -8.66
N VAL A 253 -7.85 23.96 -8.51
CA VAL A 253 -8.52 23.80 -7.21
C VAL A 253 -7.96 22.58 -6.48
N THR A 254 -7.88 21.43 -7.18
CA THR A 254 -7.32 20.19 -6.65
C THR A 254 -5.85 20.37 -6.25
N LYS A 255 -5.07 21.08 -7.08
CA LYS A 255 -3.66 21.37 -6.75
C LYS A 255 -3.54 22.23 -5.49
N ALA A 256 -4.32 23.31 -5.38
CA ALA A 256 -4.31 24.16 -4.20
C ALA A 256 -4.69 23.41 -2.92
N PHE A 257 -5.64 22.48 -3.03
CA PHE A 257 -6.03 21.59 -1.92
C PHE A 257 -4.85 20.76 -1.42
N PHE A 258 -4.14 20.02 -2.28
CA PHE A 258 -2.97 19.23 -1.89
C PHE A 258 -1.78 20.10 -1.46
N ASP A 259 -1.52 21.23 -2.13
CA ASP A 259 -0.42 22.14 -1.76
C ASP A 259 -0.62 22.75 -0.35
N SER A 260 -1.85 23.09 -0.02
CA SER A 260 -2.20 23.62 1.31
C SER A 260 -2.01 22.55 2.40
N ALA A 261 -2.46 21.33 2.12
CA ALA A 261 -2.34 20.20 3.03
C ALA A 261 -0.87 19.87 3.34
N GLU A 262 -0.05 19.70 2.31
CA GLU A 262 1.39 19.40 2.47
C GLU A 262 2.14 20.54 3.15
N THR A 263 1.83 21.79 2.81
CA THR A 263 2.43 22.95 3.47
C THR A 263 2.08 22.97 4.96
N GLY A 264 0.81 22.71 5.29
CA GLY A 264 0.36 22.61 6.67
C GLY A 264 1.08 21.51 7.44
N ARG A 265 1.15 20.31 6.88
CA ARG A 265 1.88 19.17 7.45
C ARG A 265 3.34 19.52 7.75
N GLN A 266 4.07 20.00 6.74
CA GLN A 266 5.49 20.32 6.87
C GLN A 266 5.76 21.41 7.93
N GLN A 267 4.83 22.36 8.08
CA GLN A 267 4.94 23.39 9.14
C GLN A 267 4.74 22.81 10.53
N ILE A 268 3.76 21.91 10.72
CA ILE A 268 3.50 21.24 12.01
C ILE A 268 4.67 20.35 12.39
N GLU A 269 5.16 19.57 11.45
CA GLU A 269 6.27 18.62 11.64
C GLU A 269 7.64 19.30 11.74
N HIS A 270 7.75 20.61 11.47
CA HIS A 270 9.00 21.37 11.43
C HIS A 270 10.05 20.83 10.44
N CYS A 271 9.61 20.28 9.30
CA CYS A 271 10.49 19.63 8.35
C CYS A 271 11.63 20.55 7.86
N GLY A 272 12.84 19.99 7.82
CA GLY A 272 14.06 20.73 7.47
C GLY A 272 14.62 21.61 8.59
N GLN A 273 14.09 21.55 9.81
CA GLN A 273 14.58 22.28 10.99
C GLN A 273 15.29 21.34 11.97
N ALA A 274 16.05 21.91 12.91
CA ALA A 274 16.81 21.11 13.88
C ALA A 274 15.94 20.27 14.83
N ASN A 275 14.65 20.60 14.95
CA ASN A 275 13.65 19.92 15.77
C ASN A 275 12.58 19.26 14.92
N GLU A 276 12.92 18.83 13.70
CA GLU A 276 11.98 18.15 12.82
C GLU A 276 11.44 16.86 13.43
N SER A 277 10.16 16.59 13.14
CA SER A 277 9.48 15.35 13.52
C SER A 277 10.01 14.16 12.71
N PRO A 278 10.08 12.95 13.28
CA PRO A 278 10.30 11.73 12.50
C PRO A 278 9.31 11.53 11.34
N ALA A 279 8.11 12.09 11.43
CA ALA A 279 7.08 12.07 10.38
C ALA A 279 7.55 12.70 9.07
N CYS A 280 8.45 13.68 9.11
CA CYS A 280 9.07 14.28 7.91
C CYS A 280 9.79 13.25 7.02
N HIS A 281 10.17 12.09 7.56
CA HIS A 281 10.86 11.01 6.83
C HIS A 281 9.92 9.92 6.33
N VAL A 282 8.62 10.06 6.56
CA VAL A 282 7.59 9.23 5.92
C VAL A 282 7.23 9.87 4.59
N GLU A 283 7.58 9.21 3.50
CA GLU A 283 7.22 9.68 2.17
C GLU A 283 5.76 9.40 1.89
N ILE A 284 5.00 10.42 1.47
CA ILE A 284 3.58 10.30 1.14
C ILE A 284 3.38 10.51 -0.36
N ARG A 285 2.61 9.61 -0.97
CA ARG A 285 2.01 9.74 -2.28
C ARG A 285 0.50 9.59 -2.15
N TYR A 286 -0.24 10.02 -3.17
CA TYR A 286 -1.70 10.00 -3.14
C TYR A 286 -2.27 9.08 -4.20
N ILE A 287 -3.30 8.34 -3.81
CA ILE A 287 -4.23 7.66 -4.72
C ILE A 287 -5.47 8.53 -4.82
N TYR A 288 -5.79 8.98 -6.03
CA TYR A 288 -6.99 9.78 -6.27
C TYR A 288 -8.23 8.91 -6.05
N GLN A 289 -9.01 9.24 -5.03
CA GLN A 289 -10.17 8.46 -4.60
C GLN A 289 -11.43 8.94 -5.29
N VAL A 290 -12.11 8.04 -6.00
CA VAL A 290 -13.38 8.27 -6.72
C VAL A 290 -14.52 7.60 -5.97
N LEU A 291 -15.59 8.32 -5.71
CA LEU A 291 -16.77 7.83 -5.02
C LEU A 291 -17.71 7.11 -6.00
N ARG A 292 -17.77 5.76 -5.94
CA ARG A 292 -18.50 4.92 -6.91
C ARG A 292 -20.02 4.85 -6.71
N ALA A 293 -20.53 5.17 -5.52
CA ALA A 293 -21.97 5.17 -5.22
C ALA A 293 -22.68 6.47 -5.68
N PHE A 294 -22.10 7.20 -6.63
CA PHE A 294 -22.71 8.33 -7.32
C PHE A 294 -23.27 7.92 -8.69
N PRO A 295 -24.14 8.74 -9.29
CA PRO A 295 -24.61 8.50 -10.65
C PRO A 295 -23.44 8.33 -11.63
N PRO A 296 -23.52 7.42 -12.61
CA PRO A 296 -22.38 7.01 -13.43
C PRO A 296 -21.74 8.13 -14.24
N GLU A 297 -22.49 9.19 -14.60
CA GLU A 297 -21.93 10.39 -15.21
C GLU A 297 -21.06 11.21 -14.26
N VAL A 298 -21.38 11.19 -12.96
CA VAL A 298 -20.58 11.85 -11.91
C VAL A 298 -19.32 11.05 -11.62
N VAL A 299 -19.44 9.72 -11.55
CA VAL A 299 -18.29 8.82 -11.41
C VAL A 299 -17.32 9.04 -12.57
N PHE A 300 -17.80 9.09 -13.81
CA PHE A 300 -16.94 9.37 -14.97
C PHE A 300 -16.25 10.74 -14.90
N ALA A 301 -16.95 11.79 -14.46
CA ALA A 301 -16.36 13.14 -14.33
C ALA A 301 -15.27 13.18 -13.24
N GLN A 302 -15.48 12.51 -12.09
CA GLN A 302 -14.47 12.36 -11.04
C GLN A 302 -13.25 11.58 -11.56
N THR A 303 -13.50 10.44 -12.23
CA THR A 303 -12.43 9.60 -12.78
C THR A 303 -11.61 10.37 -13.80
N LEU A 304 -12.27 11.06 -14.74
CA LEU A 304 -11.59 11.90 -15.74
C LEU A 304 -10.76 13.01 -15.09
N LEU A 305 -11.29 13.66 -14.06
CA LEU A 305 -10.55 14.69 -13.31
C LEU A 305 -9.31 14.11 -12.64
N GLY A 306 -9.42 12.93 -12.03
CA GLY A 306 -8.28 12.21 -11.43
C GLY A 306 -7.19 11.89 -12.45
N PHE A 307 -7.56 11.38 -13.62
CA PHE A 307 -6.61 11.09 -14.69
C PHE A 307 -5.96 12.36 -15.26
N GLU A 308 -6.72 13.43 -15.48
CA GLU A 308 -6.19 14.73 -15.97
C GLU A 308 -5.27 15.37 -14.91
N TYR A 309 -5.65 15.33 -13.62
CA TYR A 309 -4.86 15.91 -12.54
C TYR A 309 -3.53 15.19 -12.35
N ALA A 310 -3.52 13.87 -12.34
CA ALA A 310 -2.32 13.06 -12.19
C ALA A 310 -1.26 13.31 -13.30
N GLN A 311 -1.65 13.86 -14.47
CA GLN A 311 -0.68 14.29 -15.49
C GLN A 311 0.08 15.57 -15.08
N THR A 312 -0.40 16.29 -14.07
CA THR A 312 0.14 17.60 -13.67
C THR A 312 0.81 17.57 -12.30
N ASP A 313 0.54 16.55 -11.48
CA ASP A 313 1.06 16.43 -10.13
C ASP A 313 1.64 15.04 -9.87
N PRO A 314 2.97 14.91 -9.76
CA PRO A 314 3.63 13.62 -9.54
C PRO A 314 3.38 13.01 -8.15
N ARG A 315 2.75 13.75 -7.23
CA ARG A 315 2.35 13.21 -5.93
C ARG A 315 1.17 12.24 -6.06
N VAL A 316 0.34 12.38 -7.10
CA VAL A 316 -0.76 11.46 -7.39
C VAL A 316 -0.25 10.34 -8.28
N VAL A 317 -0.09 9.18 -7.69
CA VAL A 317 0.53 8.02 -8.34
C VAL A 317 -0.48 6.99 -8.85
N GLY A 318 -1.73 7.06 -8.40
CA GLY A 318 -2.76 6.10 -8.82
C GLY A 318 -4.18 6.62 -8.60
N ILE A 319 -5.15 5.77 -8.96
CA ILE A 319 -6.59 6.00 -8.78
C ILE A 319 -7.25 4.78 -8.14
N ASN A 320 -8.30 5.00 -7.35
CA ASN A 320 -9.10 3.93 -6.75
C ASN A 320 -10.60 4.32 -6.72
N TYR A 321 -11.49 3.33 -6.83
CA TYR A 321 -12.92 3.47 -6.62
C TYR A 321 -13.28 2.98 -5.22
N VAL A 322 -13.99 3.81 -4.46
CA VAL A 322 -14.27 3.59 -3.05
C VAL A 322 -15.77 3.74 -2.74
N GLN A 323 -16.17 3.58 -1.51
CA GLN A 323 -17.51 3.42 -0.94
C GLN A 323 -18.00 1.95 -0.98
N PRO A 324 -19.03 1.59 -0.19
CA PRO A 324 -19.50 0.20 -0.08
C PRO A 324 -19.67 -0.46 -1.44
N GLU A 325 -19.04 -1.62 -1.61
CA GLU A 325 -19.09 -2.33 -2.89
C GLU A 325 -20.47 -2.93 -3.15
N ASP A 326 -21.21 -3.26 -2.09
CA ASP A 326 -22.58 -3.74 -2.10
C ASP A 326 -23.65 -2.65 -2.26
N ASP A 327 -23.26 -1.36 -2.26
CA ASP A 327 -24.20 -0.26 -2.54
C ASP A 327 -24.93 -0.51 -3.87
N PRO A 328 -26.29 -0.40 -3.92
CA PRO A 328 -27.05 -0.69 -5.13
C PRO A 328 -26.58 0.08 -6.37
N VAL A 329 -26.16 1.36 -6.21
CA VAL A 329 -25.66 2.16 -7.33
C VAL A 329 -24.30 1.65 -7.80
N ALA A 330 -23.42 1.26 -6.86
CA ALA A 330 -22.12 0.69 -7.15
C ALA A 330 -22.26 -0.65 -7.87
N MET A 331 -23.10 -1.56 -7.36
CA MET A 331 -23.38 -2.87 -7.95
C MET A 331 -23.95 -2.77 -9.37
N ASP A 332 -24.99 -1.96 -9.57
CA ASP A 332 -25.67 -1.79 -10.87
C ASP A 332 -24.75 -1.20 -11.94
N ASN A 333 -23.75 -0.40 -11.54
CA ASN A 333 -22.86 0.31 -12.44
C ASN A 333 -21.40 -0.23 -12.44
N TYR A 334 -21.11 -1.34 -11.76
CA TYR A 334 -19.76 -1.87 -11.64
C TYR A 334 -19.08 -2.08 -13.01
N ALA A 335 -19.75 -2.82 -13.90
CA ALA A 335 -19.24 -3.06 -15.25
C ALA A 335 -19.07 -1.78 -16.08
N LEU A 336 -19.94 -0.78 -15.89
CA LEU A 336 -19.83 0.51 -16.54
C LEU A 336 -18.62 1.29 -16.00
N GLY A 337 -18.40 1.27 -14.68
CA GLY A 337 -17.24 1.86 -14.02
C GLY A 337 -15.91 1.29 -14.54
N MET A 338 -15.81 -0.03 -14.67
CA MET A 338 -14.62 -0.68 -15.24
C MET A 338 -14.38 -0.26 -16.71
N ARG A 339 -15.43 -0.14 -17.51
CA ARG A 339 -15.33 0.39 -18.90
C ARG A 339 -14.92 1.86 -18.95
N GLN A 340 -15.28 2.67 -17.95
CA GLN A 340 -14.83 4.05 -17.82
C GLN A 340 -13.33 4.11 -17.58
N ILE A 341 -12.83 3.26 -16.67
CA ILE A 341 -11.39 3.14 -16.38
C ILE A 341 -10.64 2.63 -17.61
N ASP A 342 -11.11 1.56 -18.27
CA ASP A 342 -10.50 1.01 -19.48
C ASP A 342 -10.31 2.10 -20.57
N TYR A 343 -11.38 2.86 -20.84
CA TYR A 343 -11.30 3.96 -21.78
C TYR A 343 -10.26 5.01 -21.37
N LEU A 344 -10.25 5.43 -20.11
CA LEU A 344 -9.34 6.48 -19.63
C LEU A 344 -7.91 5.97 -19.52
N HIS A 345 -7.69 4.73 -19.14
CA HIS A 345 -6.37 4.10 -19.16
C HIS A 345 -5.80 4.04 -20.60
N GLY A 346 -6.65 3.76 -21.60
CA GLY A 346 -6.25 3.84 -23.01
C GLY A 346 -5.82 5.25 -23.46
N VAL A 347 -6.33 6.30 -22.81
CA VAL A 347 -5.96 7.70 -23.09
C VAL A 347 -4.74 8.16 -22.26
N TYR A 348 -4.65 7.70 -21.00
CA TYR A 348 -3.64 8.10 -20.00
C TYR A 348 -2.93 6.87 -19.41
N PRO A 349 -2.14 6.12 -20.19
CA PRO A 349 -1.65 4.79 -19.83
C PRO A 349 -0.54 4.77 -18.77
N LYS A 350 -0.22 5.91 -18.16
CA LYS A 350 0.85 6.02 -17.17
C LYS A 350 0.35 6.09 -15.73
N LEU A 351 -0.95 6.35 -15.53
CA LEU A 351 -1.52 6.38 -14.20
C LEU A 351 -1.78 4.93 -13.75
N HIS A 352 -1.27 4.59 -12.58
CA HIS A 352 -1.47 3.28 -11.99
C HIS A 352 -2.89 3.13 -11.41
N ILE A 353 -3.34 1.90 -11.27
CA ILE A 353 -4.69 1.57 -10.85
C ILE A 353 -4.64 0.56 -9.72
N SER A 354 -5.14 0.96 -8.54
CA SER A 354 -5.54 0.07 -7.45
C SER A 354 -7.05 0.15 -7.30
N LEU A 355 -7.75 -0.97 -7.12
CA LEU A 355 -9.21 -0.98 -7.03
C LEU A 355 -9.68 -1.79 -5.84
N HIS A 356 -10.64 -1.23 -5.07
CA HIS A 356 -11.47 -2.05 -4.20
C HIS A 356 -12.26 -3.02 -5.06
N ALA A 357 -12.04 -4.31 -4.87
CA ALA A 357 -12.77 -5.37 -5.54
C ALA A 357 -12.84 -6.61 -4.68
N GLY A 358 -14.04 -7.18 -4.56
CA GLY A 358 -14.29 -8.35 -3.74
C GLY A 358 -14.32 -8.06 -2.24
N GLU A 359 -14.65 -6.84 -1.83
CA GLU A 359 -15.02 -6.52 -0.45
C GLU A 359 -16.49 -6.92 -0.22
N LEU A 360 -16.78 -8.18 -0.47
CA LEU A 360 -18.11 -8.77 -0.44
C LEU A 360 -18.08 -10.09 0.31
N ALA A 361 -19.21 -10.43 0.93
CA ALA A 361 -19.43 -11.70 1.59
C ALA A 361 -20.79 -12.31 1.24
N PRO A 362 -20.95 -13.65 1.35
CA PRO A 362 -22.26 -14.30 1.16
C PRO A 362 -23.33 -13.71 2.07
N GLY A 363 -24.45 -13.34 1.48
CA GLY A 363 -25.58 -12.74 2.21
C GLY A 363 -25.70 -11.23 2.09
N MET A 364 -24.62 -10.52 1.73
CA MET A 364 -24.67 -9.07 1.48
C MET A 364 -25.30 -8.75 0.13
N VAL A 365 -24.93 -9.51 -0.89
CA VAL A 365 -25.43 -9.36 -2.26
C VAL A 365 -26.03 -10.67 -2.76
N PRO A 366 -26.85 -10.66 -3.85
CA PRO A 366 -27.24 -11.90 -4.53
C PRO A 366 -26.01 -12.69 -4.99
N PRO A 367 -26.07 -14.04 -4.98
CA PRO A 367 -24.90 -14.88 -5.31
C PRO A 367 -24.20 -14.56 -6.63
N ASP A 368 -24.94 -14.06 -7.62
CA ASP A 368 -24.35 -13.64 -8.90
C ASP A 368 -23.47 -12.39 -8.77
N GLY A 369 -23.70 -11.56 -7.75
CA GLY A 369 -22.90 -10.38 -7.45
C GLY A 369 -21.49 -10.69 -6.94
N LEU A 370 -21.25 -11.92 -6.40
CA LEU A 370 -19.94 -12.35 -5.91
C LEU A 370 -19.02 -12.91 -7.01
N ARG A 371 -19.43 -12.90 -8.30
CA ARG A 371 -18.82 -13.78 -9.30
C ARG A 371 -17.82 -13.11 -10.25
N PHE A 372 -17.65 -11.77 -10.20
CA PHE A 372 -17.00 -11.08 -11.31
C PHE A 372 -16.22 -9.82 -10.94
N HIS A 373 -16.28 -9.32 -9.72
CA HIS A 373 -15.73 -8.02 -9.35
C HIS A 373 -14.20 -7.98 -9.45
N ILE A 374 -13.51 -8.94 -8.85
CA ILE A 374 -12.03 -9.00 -8.89
C ILE A 374 -11.55 -9.25 -10.32
N ARG A 375 -12.20 -10.19 -11.04
CA ARG A 375 -11.85 -10.47 -12.42
C ARG A 375 -12.02 -9.26 -13.32
N MET A 376 -13.14 -8.55 -13.18
CA MET A 376 -13.42 -7.40 -14.01
C MET A 376 -12.51 -6.21 -13.66
N ALA A 377 -12.17 -6.03 -12.39
CA ALA A 377 -11.15 -5.06 -11.97
C ALA A 377 -9.79 -5.34 -12.63
N LEU A 378 -9.42 -6.62 -12.74
CA LEU A 378 -8.17 -7.03 -13.38
C LEU A 378 -8.22 -6.92 -14.91
N GLU A 379 -9.19 -7.58 -15.55
CA GLU A 379 -9.24 -7.75 -17.02
C GLU A 379 -9.72 -6.48 -17.75
N THR A 380 -10.60 -5.69 -17.13
CA THR A 380 -11.20 -4.48 -17.73
C THR A 380 -10.72 -3.21 -17.02
N GLY A 381 -10.63 -3.24 -15.69
CA GLY A 381 -10.20 -2.10 -14.87
C GLY A 381 -8.68 -1.90 -14.84
N HIS A 382 -7.90 -2.82 -15.43
CA HIS A 382 -6.42 -2.77 -15.46
C HIS A 382 -5.77 -2.66 -14.08
N ALA A 383 -6.40 -3.19 -13.04
CA ALA A 383 -5.89 -3.09 -11.68
C ALA A 383 -4.54 -3.83 -11.53
N GLU A 384 -3.55 -3.11 -11.04
CA GLU A 384 -2.23 -3.64 -10.67
C GLU A 384 -2.22 -4.13 -9.21
N ARG A 385 -3.16 -3.60 -8.40
CA ARG A 385 -3.42 -4.02 -7.03
C ARG A 385 -4.93 -4.13 -6.80
N ILE A 386 -5.32 -5.07 -5.95
CA ILE A 386 -6.70 -5.30 -5.53
C ILE A 386 -6.81 -5.04 -4.03
N GLY A 387 -7.64 -4.08 -3.65
CA GLY A 387 -8.02 -3.88 -2.25
C GLY A 387 -8.99 -4.98 -1.80
N HIS A 388 -8.75 -5.57 -0.64
CA HIS A 388 -9.52 -6.62 0.03
C HIS A 388 -9.51 -7.99 -0.65
N GLY A 389 -10.17 -8.15 -1.79
CA GLY A 389 -10.22 -9.43 -2.51
C GLY A 389 -10.82 -10.59 -1.72
N VAL A 390 -11.78 -10.34 -0.83
CA VAL A 390 -12.28 -11.34 0.14
C VAL A 390 -13.07 -12.44 -0.54
N ASP A 391 -13.90 -12.10 -1.53
CA ASP A 391 -14.79 -13.04 -2.19
C ASP A 391 -14.16 -13.84 -3.33
N VAL A 392 -12.84 -13.81 -3.51
CA VAL A 392 -12.12 -14.45 -4.64
C VAL A 392 -12.52 -15.91 -4.90
N MET A 393 -12.93 -16.65 -3.87
CA MET A 393 -13.33 -18.03 -4.02
C MET A 393 -14.77 -18.20 -4.53
N TYR A 394 -15.55 -17.12 -4.58
CA TYR A 394 -16.91 -17.09 -5.17
C TYR A 394 -16.90 -16.62 -6.63
N GLU A 395 -15.78 -16.06 -7.10
CA GLU A 395 -15.57 -15.66 -8.49
C GLU A 395 -15.73 -16.81 -9.48
N ASP A 396 -16.13 -16.50 -10.71
CA ASP A 396 -16.12 -17.49 -11.78
C ASP A 396 -14.71 -18.02 -12.04
N ARG A 397 -14.52 -19.34 -11.99
CA ARG A 397 -13.21 -20.00 -12.16
C ARG A 397 -12.12 -19.43 -11.23
N PRO A 398 -12.29 -19.45 -9.91
CA PRO A 398 -11.43 -18.75 -8.96
C PRO A 398 -9.97 -19.21 -9.03
N TYR A 399 -9.71 -20.48 -9.32
CA TYR A 399 -8.35 -21.00 -9.44
C TYR A 399 -7.61 -20.50 -10.69
N ASP A 400 -8.35 -20.16 -11.78
CA ASP A 400 -7.76 -19.54 -12.96
C ASP A 400 -7.39 -18.09 -12.64
N LEU A 401 -8.29 -17.34 -11.98
CA LEU A 401 -8.08 -15.99 -11.51
C LEU A 401 -6.85 -15.89 -10.60
N LEU A 402 -6.73 -16.76 -9.60
CA LEU A 402 -5.58 -16.80 -8.69
C LEU A 402 -4.25 -17.04 -9.44
N ARG A 403 -4.26 -17.92 -10.46
CA ARG A 403 -3.05 -18.14 -11.28
C ARG A 403 -2.72 -16.94 -12.17
N GLU A 404 -3.71 -16.27 -12.67
CA GLU A 404 -3.56 -15.06 -13.47
C GLU A 404 -3.00 -13.91 -12.64
N MET A 405 -3.56 -13.66 -11.44
CA MET A 405 -3.03 -12.66 -10.50
C MET A 405 -1.57 -12.93 -10.15
N ALA A 406 -1.23 -14.18 -9.86
CA ALA A 406 0.16 -14.56 -9.56
C ALA A 406 1.10 -14.39 -10.77
N ALA A 407 0.66 -14.73 -11.98
CA ALA A 407 1.47 -14.61 -13.20
C ALA A 407 1.68 -13.15 -13.63
N ASN A 408 0.71 -12.29 -13.38
CA ASN A 408 0.74 -10.87 -13.70
C ASN A 408 1.26 -10.00 -12.53
N HIS A 409 1.67 -10.63 -11.41
CA HIS A 409 2.13 -9.93 -10.20
C HIS A 409 1.11 -8.93 -9.65
N VAL A 410 -0.19 -9.23 -9.74
CA VAL A 410 -1.23 -8.40 -9.14
C VAL A 410 -1.26 -8.64 -7.64
N MET A 411 -0.95 -7.61 -6.86
CA MET A 411 -0.90 -7.71 -5.39
C MET A 411 -2.28 -7.52 -4.77
N VAL A 412 -2.54 -8.23 -3.67
CA VAL A 412 -3.73 -8.01 -2.84
C VAL A 412 -3.35 -7.25 -1.58
N GLU A 413 -4.03 -6.14 -1.36
CA GLU A 413 -3.95 -5.30 -0.16
C GLU A 413 -4.89 -5.91 0.89
N ILE A 414 -4.32 -6.56 1.90
CA ILE A 414 -5.04 -7.36 2.90
C ILE A 414 -5.33 -6.51 4.13
N ASN A 415 -6.61 -6.35 4.46
CA ASN A 415 -7.14 -5.53 5.55
C ASN A 415 -7.90 -6.42 6.54
N LEU A 416 -7.19 -7.19 7.38
CA LEU A 416 -7.78 -8.27 8.20
C LEU A 416 -8.84 -7.77 9.17
N THR A 417 -8.54 -6.70 9.90
CA THR A 417 -9.47 -6.11 10.89
C THR A 417 -10.68 -5.50 10.19
N SER A 418 -10.47 -4.77 9.09
CA SER A 418 -11.57 -4.19 8.33
C SER A 418 -12.51 -5.27 7.79
N ASN A 419 -11.96 -6.35 7.21
CA ASN A 419 -12.76 -7.44 6.68
C ASN A 419 -13.53 -8.23 7.77
N ASP A 420 -12.98 -8.33 8.99
CA ASP A 420 -13.72 -8.87 10.13
C ASP A 420 -14.87 -7.94 10.56
N VAL A 421 -14.57 -6.65 10.68
CA VAL A 421 -15.55 -5.65 11.14
C VAL A 421 -16.70 -5.46 10.14
N ILE A 422 -16.38 -5.29 8.85
CA ILE A 422 -17.36 -4.97 7.81
C ILE A 422 -18.10 -6.23 7.33
N LEU A 423 -17.35 -7.31 7.08
CA LEU A 423 -17.88 -8.50 6.42
C LEU A 423 -18.14 -9.67 7.37
N GLY A 424 -17.64 -9.61 8.60
CA GLY A 424 -17.63 -10.74 9.52
C GLY A 424 -16.71 -11.89 9.04
N ILE A 425 -15.74 -11.62 8.16
CA ILE A 425 -14.85 -12.62 7.58
C ILE A 425 -13.47 -12.53 8.23
N ALA A 426 -13.16 -13.52 9.05
CA ALA A 426 -11.93 -13.59 9.83
C ALA A 426 -11.27 -14.97 9.82
N GLY A 427 -10.04 -15.05 10.28
CA GLY A 427 -9.34 -16.30 10.53
C GLY A 427 -9.21 -17.17 9.29
N TYR A 428 -9.68 -18.41 9.38
CA TYR A 428 -9.58 -19.38 8.27
C TYR A 428 -10.59 -19.16 7.15
N GLU A 429 -11.60 -18.34 7.35
CA GLU A 429 -12.58 -17.96 6.32
C GLU A 429 -12.02 -16.89 5.39
N HIS A 430 -11.07 -16.09 5.88
CA HIS A 430 -10.38 -15.08 5.07
C HIS A 430 -9.45 -15.73 4.03
N PRO A 431 -9.45 -15.28 2.76
CA PRO A 431 -8.70 -15.91 1.66
C PRO A 431 -7.17 -15.70 1.71
N PHE A 432 -6.62 -15.01 2.70
CA PHE A 432 -5.19 -14.73 2.85
C PHE A 432 -4.29 -15.96 2.60
N ARG A 433 -4.62 -17.11 3.21
CA ARG A 433 -3.85 -18.35 3.00
C ARG A 433 -3.96 -18.87 1.56
N THR A 434 -5.08 -18.65 0.92
CA THR A 434 -5.32 -19.05 -0.47
C THR A 434 -4.45 -18.23 -1.41
N TYR A 435 -4.42 -16.91 -1.25
CA TYR A 435 -3.53 -16.05 -2.02
C TYR A 435 -2.07 -16.48 -1.89
N ARG A 436 -1.57 -16.65 -0.67
CA ARG A 436 -0.19 -17.12 -0.41
C ARG A 436 0.08 -18.50 -1.03
N LYS A 437 -0.86 -19.45 -0.91
CA LYS A 437 -0.74 -20.78 -1.52
C LYS A 437 -0.57 -20.72 -3.03
N TYR A 438 -1.27 -19.81 -3.70
CA TYR A 438 -1.16 -19.60 -5.14
C TYR A 438 -0.04 -18.64 -5.54
N LYS A 439 0.73 -18.13 -4.57
CA LYS A 439 1.83 -17.17 -4.77
C LYS A 439 1.37 -15.85 -5.37
N VAL A 440 0.15 -15.46 -5.11
CA VAL A 440 -0.32 -14.10 -5.33
C VAL A 440 0.39 -13.22 -4.33
N PRO A 441 1.03 -12.12 -4.74
CA PRO A 441 1.66 -11.17 -3.84
C PRO A 441 0.63 -10.59 -2.85
N VAL A 442 1.01 -10.41 -1.59
CA VAL A 442 0.13 -9.82 -0.56
C VAL A 442 0.93 -8.88 0.33
N SER A 443 0.30 -7.79 0.74
CA SER A 443 0.76 -6.87 1.78
C SER A 443 -0.36 -6.65 2.78
N LEU A 444 -0.04 -6.33 4.04
CA LEU A 444 -1.02 -5.95 5.04
C LEU A 444 -1.21 -4.44 5.01
N SER A 445 -2.44 -4.00 5.26
CA SER A 445 -2.82 -2.60 5.36
C SER A 445 -3.95 -2.44 6.41
N THR A 446 -4.16 -1.22 6.89
CA THR A 446 -5.14 -0.94 7.96
C THR A 446 -6.49 -0.48 7.46
N ASP A 447 -6.56 -0.03 6.20
CA ASP A 447 -7.75 0.58 5.59
C ASP A 447 -8.12 1.92 6.29
N ASP A 448 -9.09 1.92 7.15
CA ASP A 448 -9.55 3.08 7.94
C ASP A 448 -9.07 2.93 9.40
N GLU A 449 -7.78 3.13 9.61
CA GLU A 449 -7.06 2.91 10.87
C GLU A 449 -7.68 3.63 12.08
N GLY A 450 -8.14 4.89 11.86
CA GLY A 450 -8.76 5.72 12.88
C GLY A 450 -10.18 5.26 13.23
N VAL A 451 -10.98 4.87 12.25
CA VAL A 451 -12.33 4.33 12.45
C VAL A 451 -12.25 2.98 13.17
N SER A 452 -11.39 2.09 12.71
CA SER A 452 -11.17 0.76 13.30
C SER A 452 -10.42 0.81 14.62
N ARG A 453 -9.74 1.92 14.95
CA ARG A 453 -8.94 2.15 16.17
C ARG A 453 -7.81 1.14 16.33
N ILE A 454 -7.14 0.84 15.27
CA ILE A 454 -6.00 -0.06 15.20
C ILE A 454 -4.75 0.69 14.73
N ASP A 455 -3.71 -0.05 14.43
CA ASP A 455 -2.50 0.39 13.75
C ASP A 455 -1.92 -0.74 12.88
N LEU A 456 -0.99 -0.44 11.98
CA LEU A 456 -0.41 -1.46 11.10
C LEU A 456 0.33 -2.56 11.89
N THR A 457 0.88 -2.23 13.06
CA THR A 457 1.47 -3.23 13.96
C THR A 457 0.44 -4.27 14.42
N HIS A 458 -0.81 -3.82 14.69
CA HIS A 458 -1.92 -4.72 15.03
C HIS A 458 -2.25 -5.68 13.88
N GLU A 459 -2.29 -5.20 12.64
CA GLU A 459 -2.54 -6.06 11.46
C GLU A 459 -1.47 -7.17 11.33
N TYR A 460 -0.19 -6.82 11.53
CA TYR A 460 0.89 -7.82 11.56
C TYR A 460 0.76 -8.79 12.74
N GLU A 461 0.40 -8.31 13.95
CA GLU A 461 0.16 -9.14 15.13
C GLU A 461 -0.96 -10.14 14.87
N LEU A 462 -2.11 -9.67 14.38
CA LEU A 462 -3.28 -10.48 14.02
C LEU A 462 -2.92 -11.54 12.95
N ALA A 463 -2.18 -11.15 11.91
CA ALA A 463 -1.73 -12.08 10.87
C ALA A 463 -0.79 -13.17 11.41
N VAL A 464 0.16 -12.81 12.27
CA VAL A 464 1.11 -13.74 12.88
C VAL A 464 0.41 -14.74 13.78
N GLU A 465 -0.49 -14.27 14.64
CA GLU A 465 -1.25 -15.13 15.57
C GLU A 465 -2.21 -16.06 14.82
N THR A 466 -2.95 -15.53 13.84
CA THR A 466 -3.96 -16.28 13.11
C THR A 466 -3.36 -17.31 12.16
N TYR A 467 -2.27 -16.97 11.47
CA TYR A 467 -1.74 -17.81 10.40
C TYR A 467 -0.38 -18.44 10.72
N ALA A 468 0.12 -18.26 11.94
CA ALA A 468 1.39 -18.81 12.43
C ALA A 468 2.58 -18.47 11.51
N LEU A 469 2.65 -17.22 11.04
CA LEU A 469 3.67 -16.75 10.12
C LEU A 469 5.07 -16.84 10.76
N SER A 470 6.09 -17.13 9.94
CA SER A 470 7.49 -17.01 10.33
C SER A 470 7.98 -15.57 10.15
N TYR A 471 9.11 -15.21 10.76
CA TYR A 471 9.77 -13.93 10.52
C TYR A 471 10.08 -13.70 9.04
N ALA A 472 10.49 -14.75 8.35
CA ALA A 472 10.74 -14.69 6.91
C ALA A 472 9.47 -14.38 6.10
N ASP A 473 8.31 -14.95 6.48
CA ASP A 473 7.02 -14.64 5.86
C ASP A 473 6.65 -13.17 6.05
N VAL A 474 6.77 -12.67 7.29
CA VAL A 474 6.47 -11.26 7.63
C VAL A 474 7.40 -10.33 6.86
N LYS A 475 8.71 -10.57 6.89
CA LYS A 475 9.70 -9.77 6.15
C LYS A 475 9.44 -9.78 4.64
N GLN A 476 8.99 -10.92 4.08
CA GLN A 476 8.63 -11.00 2.67
C GLN A 476 7.42 -10.12 2.35
N MET A 477 6.36 -10.13 3.18
CA MET A 477 5.17 -9.27 2.95
C MET A 477 5.51 -7.78 3.01
N VAL A 478 6.37 -7.37 3.96
CA VAL A 478 6.88 -5.99 4.04
C VAL A 478 7.63 -5.60 2.76
N ARG A 479 8.51 -6.47 2.24
CA ARG A 479 9.21 -6.26 0.96
C ARG A 479 8.24 -6.17 -0.21
N THR A 480 7.23 -7.04 -0.23
CA THR A 480 6.18 -7.03 -1.26
C THR A 480 5.46 -5.69 -1.26
N GLY A 481 5.10 -5.13 -0.10
CA GLY A 481 4.48 -3.81 -0.01
C GLY A 481 5.31 -2.74 -0.71
N ILE A 482 6.59 -2.58 -0.38
CA ILE A 482 7.46 -1.59 -1.04
C ILE A 482 7.62 -1.86 -2.54
N THR A 483 7.76 -3.14 -2.95
CA THR A 483 7.94 -3.50 -4.37
C THR A 483 6.70 -3.26 -5.22
N HIS A 484 5.53 -3.15 -4.60
CA HIS A 484 4.26 -2.87 -5.29
C HIS A 484 3.77 -1.43 -5.11
N THR A 485 4.61 -0.53 -4.59
CA THR A 485 4.35 0.92 -4.62
C THR A 485 4.27 1.42 -6.07
N PHE A 486 3.52 2.49 -6.27
CA PHE A 486 3.42 3.16 -7.57
C PHE A 486 4.51 4.22 -7.79
N LEU A 487 5.61 4.11 -7.06
CA LEU A 487 6.76 4.99 -7.23
C LEU A 487 7.42 4.82 -8.59
N PRO A 488 7.91 5.91 -9.19
CA PRO A 488 8.57 5.86 -10.48
C PRO A 488 9.96 5.21 -10.39
N GLY A 489 10.33 4.52 -11.46
CA GLY A 489 11.65 3.93 -11.64
C GLY A 489 11.65 2.41 -11.63
N ALA A 490 12.83 1.83 -11.86
CA ALA A 490 13.02 0.40 -11.86
C ALA A 490 13.20 -0.13 -10.43
N SER A 491 12.71 -1.35 -10.16
CA SER A 491 12.96 -2.03 -8.90
C SER A 491 14.45 -2.37 -8.70
N LEU A 492 14.88 -2.39 -7.45
CA LEU A 492 16.16 -2.92 -7.01
C LEU A 492 16.31 -4.42 -7.31
N TRP A 493 15.19 -5.14 -7.31
CA TRP A 493 15.15 -6.58 -7.45
C TRP A 493 15.05 -7.01 -8.91
N ARG A 494 15.90 -7.95 -9.32
CA ARG A 494 15.93 -8.48 -10.70
C ARG A 494 14.63 -9.18 -11.08
N GLU A 495 14.03 -9.88 -10.13
CA GLU A 495 12.77 -10.58 -10.30
C GLU A 495 11.77 -10.07 -9.26
N ARG A 496 10.65 -9.54 -9.74
CA ARG A 496 9.55 -9.06 -8.89
C ARG A 496 9.10 -10.19 -7.94
N ASP A 497 8.83 -9.87 -6.69
CA ASP A 497 8.41 -10.79 -5.61
C ASP A 497 9.44 -11.87 -5.22
N LYS A 498 10.67 -11.81 -5.78
CA LYS A 498 11.78 -12.70 -5.43
C LYS A 498 12.99 -11.87 -4.98
N PHE A 499 13.13 -11.70 -3.70
CA PHE A 499 14.13 -10.84 -3.06
C PHE A 499 15.51 -11.52 -2.92
N ALA A 500 15.91 -12.28 -3.92
CA ALA A 500 17.15 -13.07 -3.90
C ALA A 500 18.34 -12.36 -4.57
N HIS A 501 18.07 -11.62 -5.64
CA HIS A 501 19.10 -10.98 -6.45
C HIS A 501 18.73 -9.56 -6.82
N THR A 502 19.62 -8.62 -6.56
CA THR A 502 19.51 -7.23 -7.03
C THR A 502 19.82 -7.15 -8.53
N VAL A 503 19.49 -6.02 -9.13
CA VAL A 503 19.89 -5.66 -10.50
C VAL A 503 21.42 -5.68 -10.64
N GLU A 504 21.92 -5.70 -11.89
CA GLU A 504 23.34 -5.84 -12.16
C GLU A 504 24.17 -4.70 -11.54
N GLU A 505 23.65 -3.49 -11.59
CA GLU A 505 24.27 -2.26 -11.05
C GLU A 505 24.57 -2.37 -9.55
N CYS A 506 23.78 -3.13 -8.81
CA CYS A 506 23.89 -3.33 -7.37
C CYS A 506 24.34 -4.76 -6.97
N SER A 507 24.66 -5.63 -7.93
CA SER A 507 24.95 -7.04 -7.66
C SER A 507 26.19 -7.30 -6.80
N GLY A 508 27.11 -6.34 -6.73
CA GLY A 508 28.30 -6.38 -5.86
C GLY A 508 28.11 -5.84 -4.46
N ASP A 509 26.96 -5.25 -4.18
CA ASP A 509 26.65 -4.59 -2.92
C ASP A 509 25.69 -5.43 -2.08
N ALA A 510 25.83 -5.34 -0.76
CA ALA A 510 24.81 -5.90 0.14
C ALA A 510 23.62 -4.93 0.17
N PRO A 511 22.37 -5.38 -0.13
CA PRO A 511 21.22 -4.52 -0.11
C PRO A 511 21.11 -3.73 1.21
N GLY A 512 20.84 -2.43 1.13
CA GLY A 512 20.78 -1.54 2.29
C GLY A 512 22.13 -1.21 2.95
N ALA A 513 23.25 -1.39 2.26
CA ALA A 513 24.56 -0.95 2.78
C ALA A 513 24.67 0.58 2.80
N ASP A 514 25.32 1.13 3.84
CA ASP A 514 25.47 2.59 4.00
C ASP A 514 26.31 3.25 2.90
N ASN A 515 27.22 2.50 2.28
CA ASN A 515 28.11 2.97 1.22
C ASN A 515 28.03 2.04 0.00
N PRO A 516 26.99 2.17 -0.83
CA PRO A 516 26.90 1.42 -2.07
C PRO A 516 28.00 1.81 -3.06
N SER A 517 28.38 0.91 -3.96
CA SER A 517 29.30 1.18 -5.06
C SER A 517 28.80 2.34 -5.93
N SER A 518 29.69 2.98 -6.66
CA SER A 518 29.31 4.10 -7.55
C SER A 518 28.26 3.69 -8.58
N SER A 519 28.29 2.45 -9.09
CA SER A 519 27.29 1.91 -10.01
C SER A 519 25.91 1.85 -9.35
N CYS A 520 25.82 1.21 -8.17
CA CYS A 520 24.58 1.08 -7.42
C CYS A 520 24.06 2.45 -6.96
N ALA A 521 24.93 3.33 -6.45
CA ALA A 521 24.55 4.69 -6.05
C ALA A 521 23.97 5.51 -7.23
N ASN A 522 24.49 5.33 -8.44
CA ASN A 522 23.94 5.99 -9.62
C ASN A 522 22.56 5.43 -9.99
N PHE A 523 22.39 4.12 -9.96
CA PHE A 523 21.11 3.47 -10.19
C PHE A 523 20.05 3.94 -9.17
N LEU A 524 20.37 3.91 -7.88
CA LEU A 524 19.47 4.36 -6.83
C LEU A 524 19.02 5.81 -7.04
N ARG A 525 19.92 6.74 -7.43
CA ARG A 525 19.54 8.12 -7.73
C ARG A 525 18.60 8.28 -8.94
N SER A 526 18.52 7.30 -9.81
CA SER A 526 17.65 7.32 -10.99
C SER A 526 16.29 6.66 -10.78
N SER A 527 16.04 6.06 -9.60
CA SER A 527 14.81 5.33 -9.31
C SER A 527 14.36 5.58 -7.87
N GLU A 528 13.27 6.31 -7.69
CA GLU A 528 12.64 6.50 -6.37
C GLU A 528 12.20 5.16 -5.79
N HIS A 529 11.68 4.27 -6.62
CA HIS A 529 11.29 2.93 -6.23
C HIS A 529 12.47 2.15 -5.61
N ALA A 530 13.60 2.07 -6.31
CA ALA A 530 14.78 1.38 -5.82
C ALA A 530 15.37 2.03 -4.55
N GLN A 531 15.23 3.35 -4.39
CA GLN A 531 15.65 4.05 -3.17
C GLN A 531 14.84 3.56 -1.96
N GLN A 532 13.53 3.43 -2.10
CA GLN A 532 12.67 2.94 -1.02
C GLN A 532 12.94 1.47 -0.71
N GLU A 533 13.16 0.61 -1.71
CA GLU A 533 13.57 -0.77 -1.50
C GLU A 533 14.93 -0.88 -0.81
N TRP A 534 15.90 -0.02 -1.18
CA TRP A 534 17.21 0.03 -0.53
C TRP A 534 17.14 0.50 0.92
N GLU A 535 16.34 1.53 1.18
CA GLU A 535 16.12 2.04 2.53
C GLU A 535 15.46 0.99 3.43
N LEU A 536 14.48 0.25 2.92
CA LEU A 536 13.87 -0.85 3.66
C LEU A 536 14.91 -1.90 4.05
N GLU A 537 15.79 -2.31 3.13
CA GLU A 537 16.86 -3.26 3.43
C GLU A 537 17.87 -2.69 4.45
N ARG A 538 18.15 -1.38 4.40
CA ARG A 538 18.98 -0.70 5.39
C ARG A 538 18.34 -0.75 6.78
N ARG A 539 17.06 -0.48 6.88
CA ARG A 539 16.29 -0.56 8.14
C ARG A 539 16.25 -1.99 8.68
N PHE A 540 16.03 -2.99 7.83
CA PHE A 540 16.10 -4.40 8.26
C PHE A 540 17.49 -4.78 8.76
N ARG A 541 18.56 -4.39 8.09
CA ARG A 541 19.94 -4.66 8.54
C ARG A 541 20.20 -4.06 9.93
N LEU A 542 19.75 -2.84 10.16
CA LEU A 542 19.88 -2.19 11.45
C LEU A 542 19.08 -2.95 12.51
N PHE A 543 17.80 -3.19 12.27
CA PHE A 543 16.91 -3.92 13.17
C PHE A 543 17.46 -5.30 13.54
N GLU A 544 17.82 -6.13 12.55
CA GLU A 544 18.35 -7.48 12.76
C GLU A 544 19.69 -7.49 13.53
N SER A 545 20.47 -6.42 13.42
CA SER A 545 21.74 -6.27 14.17
C SER A 545 21.55 -5.82 15.62
N THR A 546 20.47 -5.13 15.93
CA THR A 546 20.22 -4.48 17.23
C THR A 546 19.10 -5.11 18.05
N VAL A 547 18.18 -5.85 17.41
CA VAL A 547 17.00 -6.42 18.09
C VAL A 547 17.40 -7.24 19.31
N SER A 548 16.73 -6.94 20.43
CA SER A 548 16.95 -7.63 21.70
C SER A 548 16.27 -8.99 21.70
N VAL A 549 16.98 -10.01 22.14
CA VAL A 549 16.39 -11.34 22.37
C VAL A 549 15.69 -11.31 23.74
N PRO A 550 14.36 -11.52 23.81
CA PRO A 550 13.66 -11.59 25.08
C PRO A 550 14.27 -12.64 26.02
N VAL A 551 14.41 -12.32 27.30
CA VAL A 551 14.89 -13.30 28.28
C VAL A 551 13.80 -14.37 28.49
N SER A 552 14.13 -15.64 28.24
CA SER A 552 13.19 -16.75 28.45
C SER A 552 12.70 -16.78 29.89
N PRO A 553 11.37 -16.86 30.15
CA PRO A 553 10.82 -16.98 31.51
C PRO A 553 11.27 -18.23 32.27
N THR A 554 11.86 -19.22 31.58
CA THR A 554 12.25 -20.52 32.16
C THR A 554 13.63 -20.52 32.83
N ALA A 555 14.31 -19.39 32.96
CA ALA A 555 15.61 -19.26 33.64
C ALA A 555 15.51 -18.89 35.12
N ARG A 556 14.38 -19.19 35.81
CA ARG A 556 14.29 -19.09 37.27
C ARG A 556 13.89 -20.42 37.89
#